data_172410e261b74df4909e166ae4df2153
#
_entry.id   172410e261b74df4909e166ae4df2153
#
_cell.length_a   1.000
_cell.length_b   1.000
_cell.length_c   1.000
_cell.angle_alpha   90.00
_cell.angle_beta   90.00
_cell.angle_gamma   90.00
#
_symmetry.space_group_name_H-M   'P 1'
#
loop_
_entity.id
_entity.type
_entity.pdbx_description
1 polymer ?
#
loop_
_entity_poly.entity_id
_entity_poly.type
_entity_poly.pdbx_seq_one_letter_code
_entity_poly.pdbx_strand_id
1 'polypeptide(L)'
;MTIRIGTGVDVHPLEVNVPMHLGCIAWPNEPAGCSGHSDGDVLAHATCDALLAAAGLGDLGEVFGTADPQWANASGSALLTHVLQLLSANGWKIINVSAQVIANSPKIGTRRAEIQQAMSSALGGAPVS
;
A
#
# COMPACT_ATOMS: atom_id res chain seq x y z
N MET A 1 21.52 -1.57 17.96
CA MET A 1 20.51 -1.25 16.95
C MET A 1 20.06 -2.52 16.23
N THR A 2 18.78 -2.72 16.08
CA THR A 2 18.22 -3.87 15.36
C THR A 2 17.57 -3.39 14.10
N ILE A 3 17.97 -3.95 12.96
CA ILE A 3 17.34 -3.70 11.66
C ILE A 3 16.49 -4.93 11.32
N ARG A 4 15.27 -4.71 10.87
CA ARG A 4 14.35 -5.77 10.46
C ARG A 4 13.92 -5.56 9.03
N ILE A 5 13.72 -6.65 8.34
CA ILE A 5 13.28 -6.67 6.95
C ILE A 5 11.96 -7.42 6.88
N GLY A 6 11.02 -6.88 6.15
CA GLY A 6 9.74 -7.54 5.89
C GLY A 6 9.47 -7.63 4.40
N THR A 7 8.72 -8.63 4.02
CA THR A 7 8.21 -8.80 2.65
C THR A 7 6.71 -8.87 2.68
N GLY A 8 6.08 -8.38 1.61
CA GLY A 8 4.64 -8.47 1.43
C GLY A 8 4.31 -8.74 -0.02
N VAL A 9 3.28 -9.52 -0.24
CA VAL A 9 2.77 -9.85 -1.57
C VAL A 9 1.26 -9.71 -1.53
N ASP A 10 0.70 -9.08 -2.56
CA ASP A 10 -0.74 -8.97 -2.70
C ASP A 10 -1.15 -9.13 -4.16
N VAL A 11 -2.31 -9.71 -4.38
CA VAL A 11 -2.83 -10.00 -5.71
C VAL A 11 -4.30 -9.63 -5.75
N HIS A 12 -4.69 -8.82 -6.72
CA HIS A 12 -6.09 -8.47 -6.95
C HIS A 12 -6.47 -8.72 -8.40
N PRO A 13 -7.68 -9.22 -8.66
CA PRO A 13 -8.20 -9.27 -10.02
C PRO A 13 -8.54 -7.87 -10.51
N LEU A 14 -8.42 -7.67 -11.82
CA LEU A 14 -8.91 -6.46 -12.48
C LEU A 14 -10.36 -6.65 -12.89
N GLU A 15 -11.19 -5.71 -12.53
CA GLU A 15 -12.60 -5.70 -12.89
C GLU A 15 -12.94 -4.45 -13.68
N VAL A 16 -13.69 -4.64 -14.77
CA VAL A 16 -14.19 -3.54 -15.61
C VAL A 16 -15.13 -2.67 -14.79
N ASN A 17 -15.08 -1.36 -15.01
CA ASN A 17 -15.88 -0.35 -14.30
C ASN A 17 -15.58 -0.19 -12.81
N VAL A 18 -14.50 -0.80 -12.32
CA VAL A 18 -13.95 -0.49 -10.99
C VAL A 18 -12.88 0.59 -11.16
N PRO A 19 -12.91 1.66 -10.37
CA PRO A 19 -11.87 2.69 -10.42
C PRO A 19 -10.49 2.09 -10.08
N MET A 20 -9.47 2.47 -10.86
CA MET A 20 -8.10 2.01 -10.61
C MET A 20 -7.40 2.95 -9.64
N HIS A 21 -6.95 2.39 -8.53
CA HIS A 21 -6.04 3.03 -7.58
C HIS A 21 -4.82 2.15 -7.41
N LEU A 22 -3.65 2.72 -7.60
CA LEU A 22 -2.40 1.96 -7.48
C LEU A 22 -1.26 2.89 -7.11
N GLY A 23 -0.54 2.54 -6.04
CA GLY A 23 0.57 3.35 -5.56
C GLY A 23 0.14 4.67 -4.94
N CYS A 24 -1.00 4.69 -4.27
CA CYS A 24 -1.59 5.85 -3.61
C CYS A 24 -2.01 6.96 -4.57
N ILE A 25 -2.20 6.64 -5.85
CA ILE A 25 -2.73 7.58 -6.84
C ILE A 25 -3.87 6.95 -7.63
N ALA A 26 -4.77 7.80 -8.11
CA ALA A 26 -5.85 7.39 -8.99
C ALA A 26 -5.37 7.31 -10.45
N TRP A 27 -5.93 6.37 -11.19
CA TRP A 27 -5.66 6.17 -12.63
C TRP A 27 -6.96 6.30 -13.40
N PRO A 28 -7.46 7.52 -13.61
CA PRO A 28 -8.83 7.75 -14.11
C PRO A 28 -9.06 7.27 -15.55
N ASN A 29 -8.01 7.10 -16.33
CA ASN A 29 -8.13 6.68 -17.73
C ASN A 29 -8.09 5.15 -17.90
N GLU A 30 -7.95 4.38 -16.82
CA GLU A 30 -7.94 2.93 -16.92
C GLU A 30 -9.37 2.38 -17.00
N PRO A 31 -9.65 1.42 -17.90
CA PRO A 31 -10.98 0.84 -18.05
C PRO A 31 -11.37 -0.15 -16.95
N ALA A 32 -10.39 -0.61 -16.18
CA ALA A 32 -10.58 -1.57 -15.11
C ALA A 32 -9.73 -1.20 -13.91
N GLY A 33 -10.14 -1.64 -12.73
CA GLY A 33 -9.40 -1.43 -11.49
C GLY A 33 -9.35 -2.68 -10.65
N CYS A 34 -8.53 -2.65 -9.61
CA CYS A 34 -8.43 -3.74 -8.66
C CYS A 34 -9.66 -3.77 -7.77
N SER A 35 -10.33 -4.91 -7.71
CA SER A 35 -11.44 -5.08 -6.79
C SER A 35 -10.92 -5.39 -5.38
N GLY A 36 -11.63 -4.91 -4.36
CA GLY A 36 -11.24 -5.14 -2.97
C GLY A 36 -12.11 -4.41 -1.99
N HIS A 37 -11.90 -4.69 -0.70
CA HIS A 37 -12.65 -4.07 0.39
C HIS A 37 -12.38 -2.57 0.53
N SER A 38 -11.12 -2.15 0.34
CA SER A 38 -10.71 -0.75 0.29
C SER A 38 -10.78 -0.23 -1.14
N ASP A 39 -9.92 0.72 -1.51
CA ASP A 39 -9.82 1.18 -2.90
C ASP A 39 -9.14 0.18 -3.84
N GLY A 40 -8.72 -0.97 -3.31
CA GLY A 40 -8.09 -2.04 -4.10
C GLY A 40 -6.63 -1.79 -4.43
N ASP A 41 -5.98 -0.81 -3.82
CA ASP A 41 -4.57 -0.48 -4.10
C ASP A 41 -3.64 -1.62 -3.67
N VAL A 42 -3.36 -2.51 -4.60
CA VAL A 42 -2.57 -3.72 -4.35
C VAL A 42 -1.14 -3.41 -3.91
N LEU A 43 -0.57 -2.31 -4.39
CA LEU A 43 0.79 -1.91 -4.01
C LEU A 43 0.84 -1.39 -2.57
N ALA A 44 -0.13 -0.57 -2.19
CA ALA A 44 -0.25 -0.11 -0.80
C ALA A 44 -0.49 -1.28 0.15
N HIS A 45 -1.33 -2.25 -0.23
CA HIS A 45 -1.61 -3.43 0.59
C HIS A 45 -0.35 -4.28 0.82
N ALA A 46 0.40 -4.57 -0.24
CA ALA A 46 1.65 -5.33 -0.11
C ALA A 46 2.67 -4.59 0.75
N THR A 47 2.74 -3.27 0.63
CA THR A 47 3.64 -2.44 1.44
C THR A 47 3.23 -2.46 2.91
N CYS A 48 1.95 -2.36 3.21
CA CYS A 48 1.46 -2.51 4.59
C CYS A 48 1.88 -3.85 5.19
N ASP A 49 1.67 -4.94 4.46
CA ASP A 49 2.05 -6.27 4.92
C ASP A 49 3.54 -6.39 5.20
N ALA A 50 4.38 -5.86 4.30
CA ALA A 50 5.83 -5.89 4.48
C ALA A 50 6.26 -5.14 5.74
N LEU A 51 5.72 -3.95 5.96
CA LEU A 51 6.05 -3.11 7.12
C LEU A 51 5.58 -3.75 8.42
N LEU A 52 4.36 -4.26 8.45
CA LEU A 52 3.82 -4.94 9.64
C LEU A 52 4.60 -6.22 9.95
N ALA A 53 4.93 -7.00 8.92
CA ALA A 53 5.73 -8.21 9.08
C ALA A 53 7.11 -7.91 9.66
N ALA A 54 7.79 -6.89 9.15
CA ALA A 54 9.10 -6.48 9.67
C ALA A 54 9.05 -6.13 11.16
N ALA A 55 8.00 -5.43 11.57
CA ALA A 55 7.81 -5.00 12.96
C ALA A 55 7.22 -6.09 13.86
N GLY A 56 6.77 -7.21 13.30
CA GLY A 56 6.12 -8.27 14.07
C GLY A 56 4.73 -7.88 14.57
N LEU A 57 4.03 -7.03 13.84
CA LEU A 57 2.72 -6.50 14.21
C LEU A 57 1.55 -7.15 13.45
N GLY A 58 1.79 -8.29 12.82
CA GLY A 58 0.76 -9.01 12.09
C GLY A 58 0.74 -8.68 10.60
N ASP A 59 -0.43 -8.58 10.05
CA ASP A 59 -0.66 -8.28 8.64
C ASP A 59 -1.84 -7.31 8.48
N LEU A 60 -2.12 -6.96 7.24
CA LEU A 60 -3.19 -6.02 6.91
C LEU A 60 -4.55 -6.50 7.40
N GLY A 61 -4.87 -7.79 7.22
CA GLY A 61 -6.13 -8.36 7.67
C GLY A 61 -6.30 -8.34 9.18
N GLU A 62 -5.22 -8.59 9.91
CA GLU A 62 -5.23 -8.58 11.37
C GLU A 62 -5.39 -7.16 11.93
N VAL A 63 -4.73 -6.17 11.32
CA VAL A 63 -4.77 -4.78 11.77
C VAL A 63 -6.06 -4.07 11.37
N PHE A 64 -6.49 -4.23 10.12
CA PHE A 64 -7.62 -3.49 9.56
C PHE A 64 -8.92 -4.31 9.55
N GLY A 65 -8.82 -5.64 9.58
CA GLY A 65 -9.96 -6.52 9.38
C GLY A 65 -10.47 -6.51 7.94
N THR A 66 -11.51 -7.26 7.69
CA THR A 66 -12.13 -7.36 6.36
C THR A 66 -13.54 -6.79 6.33
N ALA A 67 -14.10 -6.42 7.49
CA ALA A 67 -15.48 -5.99 7.63
C ALA A 67 -15.66 -4.73 8.49
N ASP A 68 -14.57 -4.11 8.96
CA ASP A 68 -14.65 -2.90 9.78
C ASP A 68 -15.09 -1.72 8.90
N PRO A 69 -16.26 -1.09 9.20
CA PRO A 69 -16.74 0.04 8.42
C PRO A 69 -15.78 1.23 8.37
N GLN A 70 -14.91 1.38 9.38
CA GLN A 70 -13.90 2.44 9.42
C GLN A 70 -12.98 2.39 8.22
N TRP A 71 -12.67 1.18 7.73
CA TRP A 71 -11.71 0.98 6.63
C TRP A 71 -12.38 0.63 5.30
N ALA A 72 -13.71 0.59 5.26
CA ALA A 72 -14.43 0.40 4.02
C ALA A 72 -14.11 1.55 3.06
N ASN A 73 -13.70 1.22 1.85
CA ASN A 73 -13.28 2.19 0.83
C ASN A 73 -12.07 3.05 1.23
N ALA A 74 -11.30 2.64 2.22
CA ALA A 74 -10.10 3.37 2.62
C ALA A 74 -9.10 3.45 1.48
N SER A 75 -8.46 4.61 1.34
CA SER A 75 -7.39 4.80 0.35
C SER A 75 -6.12 4.08 0.79
N GLY A 76 -5.27 3.73 -0.18
CA GLY A 76 -3.95 3.18 0.11
C GLY A 76 -3.13 4.10 1.00
N SER A 77 -3.22 5.42 0.77
CA SER A 77 -2.55 6.42 1.62
C SER A 77 -3.02 6.37 3.06
N ALA A 78 -4.32 6.21 3.30
CA ALA A 78 -4.86 6.12 4.65
C ALA A 78 -4.36 4.87 5.38
N LEU A 79 -4.30 3.73 4.68
CA LEU A 79 -3.78 2.49 5.25
C LEU A 79 -2.29 2.62 5.59
N LEU A 80 -1.48 3.15 4.69
CA LEU A 80 -0.05 3.35 4.93
C LEU A 80 0.20 4.33 6.08
N THR A 81 -0.54 5.40 6.16
CA THR A 81 -0.42 6.38 7.25
C THR A 81 -0.74 5.73 8.60
N HIS A 82 -1.76 4.88 8.65
CA HIS A 82 -2.09 4.16 9.88
C HIS A 82 -0.97 3.19 10.28
N VAL A 83 -0.41 2.46 9.32
CA VAL A 83 0.73 1.56 9.58
C VAL A 83 1.94 2.34 10.09
N LEU A 84 2.23 3.51 9.49
CA LEU A 84 3.31 4.37 9.98
C LEU A 84 3.10 4.75 11.46
N GLN A 85 1.88 5.09 11.83
CA GLN A 85 1.56 5.42 13.24
C GLN A 85 1.79 4.23 14.16
N LEU A 86 1.39 3.02 13.75
CA LEU A 86 1.63 1.80 14.51
C LEU A 86 3.12 1.51 14.68
N LEU A 87 3.90 1.65 13.63
CA LEU A 87 5.35 1.46 13.68
C LEU A 87 5.99 2.44 14.65
N SER A 88 5.65 3.71 14.54
CA SER A 88 6.18 4.77 15.41
C SER A 88 5.82 4.52 16.87
N ALA A 89 4.58 4.12 17.15
CA ALA A 89 4.13 3.81 18.51
C ALA A 89 4.87 2.63 19.12
N ASN A 90 5.41 1.73 18.29
CA ASN A 90 6.19 0.58 18.71
C ASN A 90 7.71 0.79 18.61
N GLY A 91 8.15 2.04 18.40
CA GLY A 91 9.57 2.38 18.40
C GLY A 91 10.31 2.07 17.11
N TRP A 92 9.60 1.81 16.01
CA TRP A 92 10.20 1.50 14.73
C TRP A 92 10.23 2.72 13.81
N LYS A 93 11.25 2.77 12.97
CA LYS A 93 11.41 3.78 11.92
C LYS A 93 11.61 3.07 10.58
N ILE A 94 10.94 3.55 9.56
CA ILE A 94 11.10 3.04 8.19
C ILE A 94 12.40 3.58 7.61
N ILE A 95 13.26 2.70 7.12
CA ILE A 95 14.51 3.09 6.44
C ILE A 95 14.24 3.30 4.97
N ASN A 96 13.62 2.33 4.32
CA ASN A 96 13.23 2.42 2.91
C ASN A 96 12.18 1.37 2.57
N VAL A 97 11.52 1.57 1.44
CA VAL A 97 10.63 0.58 0.83
C VAL A 97 11.08 0.39 -0.62
N SER A 98 11.19 -0.86 -1.05
CA SER A 98 11.38 -1.21 -2.45
C SER A 98 10.23 -2.12 -2.88
N ALA A 99 9.59 -1.80 -3.99
CA ALA A 99 8.41 -2.52 -4.44
C ALA A 99 8.44 -2.78 -5.95
N GLN A 100 7.88 -3.89 -6.36
CA GLN A 100 7.68 -4.23 -7.75
C GLN A 100 6.20 -4.53 -8.00
N VAL A 101 5.71 -4.10 -9.16
CA VAL A 101 4.36 -4.39 -9.63
C VAL A 101 4.44 -5.24 -10.87
N ILE A 102 3.73 -6.37 -10.85
CA ILE A 102 3.60 -7.24 -12.02
C ILE A 102 2.15 -7.13 -12.49
N ALA A 103 1.94 -6.45 -13.61
CA ALA A 103 0.61 -6.22 -14.15
C ALA A 103 0.69 -5.90 -15.64
N ASN A 104 -0.38 -6.22 -16.35
CA ASN A 104 -0.51 -5.80 -17.74
C ASN A 104 -0.85 -4.31 -17.85
N SER A 105 -1.58 -3.79 -16.88
CA SER A 105 -1.97 -2.38 -16.77
C SER A 105 -2.20 -2.03 -15.29
N PRO A 106 -2.06 -0.76 -14.91
CA PRO A 106 -1.64 0.38 -15.73
C PRO A 106 -0.14 0.36 -16.03
N LYS A 107 0.32 1.25 -16.90
CA LYS A 107 1.74 1.38 -17.25
C LYS A 107 2.46 2.19 -16.17
N ILE A 108 3.00 1.51 -15.19
CA ILE A 108 3.62 2.10 -14.00
C ILE A 108 4.69 3.13 -14.35
N GLY A 109 5.55 2.81 -15.33
CA GLY A 109 6.66 3.68 -15.71
C GLY A 109 6.26 5.09 -16.11
N THR A 110 5.04 5.27 -16.60
CA THR A 110 4.56 6.60 -17.03
C THR A 110 4.33 7.55 -15.85
N ARG A 111 4.10 7.00 -14.65
CA ARG A 111 3.79 7.78 -13.45
C ARG A 111 4.59 7.32 -12.23
N ARG A 112 5.74 6.70 -12.44
CA ARG A 112 6.58 6.15 -11.36
C ARG A 112 6.93 7.20 -10.32
N ALA A 113 7.36 8.39 -10.75
CA ALA A 113 7.74 9.46 -9.84
C ALA A 113 6.57 9.91 -8.95
N GLU A 114 5.36 9.97 -9.50
CA GLU A 114 4.16 10.31 -8.73
C GLU A 114 3.86 9.26 -7.67
N ILE A 115 3.99 7.97 -8.02
CA ILE A 115 3.78 6.87 -7.07
C ILE A 115 4.80 6.96 -5.93
N GLN A 116 6.08 7.11 -6.27
CA GLN A 116 7.14 7.23 -5.27
C GLN A 116 6.87 8.39 -4.32
N GLN A 117 6.48 9.53 -4.85
CA GLN A 117 6.17 10.73 -4.06
C GLN A 117 4.96 10.51 -3.16
N ALA A 118 3.87 9.95 -3.70
CA ALA A 118 2.64 9.74 -2.95
C ALA A 118 2.84 8.73 -1.81
N MET A 119 3.50 7.62 -2.08
CA MET A 119 3.78 6.60 -1.08
C MET A 119 4.76 7.12 -0.02
N SER A 120 5.82 7.81 -0.44
CA SER A 120 6.76 8.42 0.50
C SER A 120 6.08 9.40 1.44
N SER A 121 5.20 10.25 0.91
CA SER A 121 4.42 11.20 1.74
C SER A 121 3.55 10.47 2.76
N ALA A 122 2.87 9.40 2.36
CA ALA A 122 2.05 8.60 3.27
C ALA A 122 2.89 7.92 4.37
N LEU A 123 4.16 7.65 4.09
CA LEU A 123 5.10 7.00 5.00
C LEU A 123 6.05 7.97 5.70
N GLY A 124 5.65 9.24 5.83
CA GLY A 124 6.39 10.23 6.60
C GLY A 124 7.70 10.66 5.97
N GLY A 125 7.86 10.50 4.67
CA GLY A 125 9.05 10.88 3.93
C GLY A 125 10.07 9.75 3.74
N ALA A 126 9.73 8.52 4.09
CA ALA A 126 10.62 7.38 3.87
C ALA A 126 10.90 7.17 2.37
N PRO A 127 12.14 6.83 1.99
CA PRO A 127 12.45 6.56 0.58
C PRO A 127 11.65 5.37 0.04
N VAL A 128 11.06 5.55 -1.15
CA VAL A 128 10.32 4.52 -1.86
C VAL A 128 10.87 4.38 -3.27
N SER A 129 11.17 3.13 -3.64
CA SER A 129 11.65 2.81 -4.98
C SER A 129 10.86 1.69 -5.63
#